data_7721be21e65e64e3474e1cac0a451a0f
#
_entry.id   7721be21e65e64e3474e1cac0a451a0f
#
_cell.length_a   1.000
_cell.length_b   1.000
_cell.length_c   1.000
_cell.angle_alpha   90.00
_cell.angle_beta   90.00
_cell.angle_gamma   90.00
#
_symmetry.space_group_name_H-M   'P 1'
#
loop_
_entity.id
_entity.type
_entity.pdbx_description
1 polymer ?
#
loop_
_entity_poly.entity_id
_entity_poly.type
_entity_poly.pdbx_seq_one_letter_code
_entity_poly.pdbx_strand_id
1 'polypeptide(L)'
;MFGTFWALVPPIIAIGLALITKEVYSSLFIGAVAGALFYAGFHVEALDSLLNDGVVAAIRDNAGIFMFLVLLGILVALLNKAGGSAAFGAWAKTHIKTRGGAMFATFLLGVLIFVDDYFNCLTVGSVMRPVTDSHHVSRAKLAYLIDATAAPICMIAPISSWAAAVSGVVEDYSGFDLFIRAIPFNFYSLLTIVMVLFLCKTGMDYGPMRRHELNAIRNNDLFTEGEQPEAVEEVSNPRAKVIDLLLPIIVLVVLCVSGLVYSGYLNGADNFIDAFANCDAFFGLPWGAIVALVFTVIYFVLRRVISFKDAMSCIPQGFCAMVPAILILTLATSLKNMTTLLGAKEFVAGVMHSASSGLYSLLPAVIYLVACGLAFATGTSWGTFGILIPIVTEVFKADFTLMIVGVSACLAGAVFGDHVSPISDTTIMASAGAQCNHLNHVSTQFPYAATVAIVAFFTYIIAGFVPNAVIVLPIGIVLMLVTLFIIRGITNRRGAEG
;
A
#
# COMPACT_ATOMS: atom_id res chain seq x y z
N MET A 1 -18.28 -31.62 1.65
CA MET A 1 -17.53 -30.56 0.96
C MET A 1 -16.15 -30.32 1.59
N PHE A 2 -15.92 -30.81 2.81
CA PHE A 2 -14.66 -30.67 3.53
C PHE A 2 -13.46 -31.29 2.77
N GLY A 3 -12.34 -30.56 2.68
CA GLY A 3 -11.10 -31.02 2.07
C GLY A 3 -11.18 -31.32 0.57
N THR A 4 -12.17 -30.75 -0.15
CA THR A 4 -12.37 -30.93 -1.58
C THR A 4 -12.31 -29.59 -2.32
N PHE A 5 -12.35 -29.62 -3.65
CA PHE A 5 -12.41 -28.40 -4.48
C PHE A 5 -13.48 -27.39 -4.03
N TRP A 6 -14.60 -27.88 -3.44
CA TRP A 6 -15.65 -27.00 -2.91
C TRP A 6 -15.17 -26.04 -1.81
N ALA A 7 -14.09 -26.37 -1.12
CA ALA A 7 -13.47 -25.47 -0.14
C ALA A 7 -12.88 -24.19 -0.76
N LEU A 8 -12.51 -24.21 -2.05
CA LEU A 8 -12.02 -23.04 -2.79
C LEU A 8 -13.11 -22.24 -3.50
N VAL A 9 -14.34 -22.75 -3.55
CA VAL A 9 -15.45 -22.06 -4.27
C VAL A 9 -15.82 -20.72 -3.61
N PRO A 10 -15.86 -20.55 -2.27
CA PRO A 10 -16.10 -19.26 -1.65
C PRO A 10 -15.14 -18.14 -2.08
N PRO A 11 -13.81 -18.31 -2.03
CA PRO A 11 -12.89 -17.30 -2.55
C PRO A 11 -13.00 -17.13 -4.08
N ILE A 12 -13.30 -18.18 -4.84
CA ILE A 12 -13.54 -18.06 -6.30
C ILE A 12 -14.78 -17.20 -6.57
N ILE A 13 -15.86 -17.37 -5.79
CA ILE A 13 -17.06 -16.51 -5.87
C ILE A 13 -16.69 -15.06 -5.55
N ALA A 14 -15.95 -14.83 -4.46
CA ALA A 14 -15.52 -13.48 -4.09
C ALA A 14 -14.70 -12.81 -5.21
N ILE A 15 -13.70 -13.51 -5.76
CA ILE A 15 -12.88 -13.01 -6.87
C ILE A 15 -13.74 -12.78 -8.13
N GLY A 16 -14.57 -13.73 -8.50
CA GLY A 16 -15.43 -13.61 -9.69
C GLY A 16 -16.40 -12.45 -9.60
N LEU A 17 -17.06 -12.27 -8.43
CA LEU A 17 -17.94 -11.13 -8.20
C LEU A 17 -17.17 -9.80 -8.20
N ALA A 18 -16.00 -9.74 -7.56
CA ALA A 18 -15.16 -8.53 -7.55
C ALA A 18 -14.77 -8.11 -8.97
N LEU A 19 -14.41 -9.06 -9.85
CA LEU A 19 -14.10 -8.79 -11.25
C LEU A 19 -15.32 -8.30 -12.06
N ILE A 20 -16.52 -8.81 -11.77
CA ILE A 20 -17.75 -8.47 -12.51
C ILE A 20 -18.33 -7.15 -11.99
N THR A 21 -18.48 -7.01 -10.66
CA THR A 21 -19.17 -5.88 -10.03
C THR A 21 -18.27 -4.68 -9.81
N LYS A 22 -16.95 -4.91 -9.77
CA LYS A 22 -15.91 -3.93 -9.39
C LYS A 22 -16.14 -3.38 -7.98
N GLU A 23 -16.72 -4.20 -7.11
CA GLU A 23 -17.05 -3.84 -5.74
C GLU A 23 -16.58 -4.95 -4.79
N VAL A 24 -15.76 -4.60 -3.78
CA VAL A 24 -15.04 -5.56 -2.94
C VAL A 24 -15.85 -5.96 -1.72
N TYR A 25 -16.57 -5.03 -1.06
CA TYR A 25 -17.25 -5.33 0.19
C TYR A 25 -18.33 -6.39 0.01
N SER A 26 -19.22 -6.20 -0.97
CA SER A 26 -20.27 -7.18 -1.29
C SER A 26 -19.68 -8.50 -1.77
N SER A 27 -18.60 -8.46 -2.54
CA SER A 27 -17.94 -9.66 -3.08
C SER A 27 -17.33 -10.52 -1.97
N LEU A 28 -16.62 -9.91 -1.03
CA LEU A 28 -16.09 -10.59 0.15
C LEU A 28 -17.21 -11.15 1.04
N PHE A 29 -18.25 -10.33 1.29
CA PHE A 29 -19.38 -10.74 2.10
C PHE A 29 -20.12 -11.94 1.49
N ILE A 30 -20.46 -11.89 0.18
CA ILE A 30 -21.12 -13.00 -0.51
C ILE A 30 -20.23 -14.24 -0.53
N GLY A 31 -18.93 -14.09 -0.70
CA GLY A 31 -17.97 -15.20 -0.57
C GLY A 31 -18.01 -15.84 0.82
N ALA A 32 -17.99 -15.03 1.89
CA ALA A 32 -18.11 -15.52 3.26
C ALA A 32 -19.44 -16.23 3.52
N VAL A 33 -20.55 -15.66 3.03
CA VAL A 33 -21.89 -16.29 3.10
C VAL A 33 -21.89 -17.65 2.37
N ALA A 34 -21.33 -17.72 1.17
CA ALA A 34 -21.23 -18.97 0.42
C ALA A 34 -20.42 -20.03 1.21
N GLY A 35 -19.32 -19.60 1.84
CA GLY A 35 -18.52 -20.47 2.71
C GLY A 35 -19.32 -21.03 3.88
N ALA A 36 -20.05 -20.18 4.57
CA ALA A 36 -20.91 -20.57 5.70
C ALA A 36 -22.04 -21.53 5.25
N LEU A 37 -22.67 -21.27 4.11
CA LEU A 37 -23.69 -22.16 3.52
C LEU A 37 -23.12 -23.54 3.19
N PHE A 38 -21.95 -23.59 2.59
CA PHE A 38 -21.30 -24.87 2.27
C PHE A 38 -20.88 -25.64 3.54
N TYR A 39 -20.40 -24.92 4.56
CA TYR A 39 -20.03 -25.51 5.83
C TYR A 39 -21.22 -26.12 6.56
N ALA A 40 -22.32 -25.36 6.67
CA ALA A 40 -23.55 -25.82 7.32
C ALA A 40 -24.44 -26.72 6.44
N GLY A 41 -24.02 -27.10 5.23
CA GLY A 41 -24.83 -27.94 4.35
C GLY A 41 -26.15 -27.30 3.90
N PHE A 42 -26.20 -25.99 3.73
CA PHE A 42 -27.37 -25.17 3.37
C PHE A 42 -28.48 -25.14 4.44
N HIS A 43 -28.12 -25.36 5.70
CA HIS A 43 -29.03 -25.22 6.83
C HIS A 43 -28.93 -23.82 7.48
N VAL A 44 -29.87 -23.51 8.38
CA VAL A 44 -29.99 -22.18 9.04
C VAL A 44 -28.76 -21.87 9.91
N GLU A 45 -28.06 -22.88 10.42
CA GLU A 45 -26.81 -22.79 11.18
C GLU A 45 -25.69 -22.09 10.41
N ALA A 46 -25.82 -21.91 9.09
CA ALA A 46 -24.92 -21.11 8.30
C ALA A 46 -24.81 -19.65 8.79
N LEU A 47 -25.94 -19.08 9.28
CA LEU A 47 -25.92 -17.73 9.83
C LEU A 47 -25.15 -17.66 11.15
N ASP A 48 -25.27 -18.68 11.99
CA ASP A 48 -24.56 -18.76 13.26
C ASP A 48 -23.05 -18.89 13.02
N SER A 49 -22.63 -19.75 12.08
CA SER A 49 -21.23 -19.91 11.70
C SER A 49 -20.68 -18.63 11.06
N LEU A 50 -21.41 -17.98 10.15
CA LEU A 50 -21.00 -16.71 9.55
C LEU A 50 -20.79 -15.64 10.62
N LEU A 51 -21.72 -15.53 11.57
CA LEU A 51 -21.65 -14.51 12.61
C LEU A 51 -20.54 -14.81 13.62
N ASN A 52 -20.52 -16.00 14.22
CA ASN A 52 -19.63 -16.33 15.33
C ASN A 52 -18.21 -16.68 14.85
N ASP A 53 -18.10 -17.63 13.92
CA ASP A 53 -16.82 -18.14 13.43
C ASP A 53 -16.24 -17.24 12.33
N GLY A 54 -17.11 -16.55 11.59
CA GLY A 54 -16.73 -15.57 10.56
C GLY A 54 -16.42 -14.19 11.16
N VAL A 55 -17.47 -13.36 11.29
CA VAL A 55 -17.36 -11.91 11.55
C VAL A 55 -16.86 -11.61 12.97
N VAL A 56 -17.46 -12.22 14.00
CA VAL A 56 -17.09 -11.94 15.41
C VAL A 56 -15.66 -12.45 15.68
N ALA A 57 -15.30 -13.63 15.19
CA ALA A 57 -13.95 -14.12 15.29
C ALA A 57 -12.95 -13.19 14.57
N ALA A 58 -13.27 -12.73 13.35
CA ALA A 58 -12.42 -11.80 12.59
C ALA A 58 -12.17 -10.49 13.35
N ILE A 59 -13.21 -9.93 13.99
CA ILE A 59 -13.06 -8.69 14.79
C ILE A 59 -12.20 -8.95 16.04
N ARG A 60 -12.49 -10.03 16.77
CA ARG A 60 -11.79 -10.40 17.99
C ARG A 60 -10.30 -10.63 17.72
N ASP A 61 -9.99 -11.41 16.71
CA ASP A 61 -8.63 -11.84 16.41
C ASP A 61 -7.79 -10.68 15.83
N ASN A 62 -8.42 -9.71 15.16
CA ASN A 62 -7.76 -8.51 14.61
C ASN A 62 -7.94 -7.24 15.47
N ALA A 63 -8.48 -7.31 16.68
CA ALA A 63 -8.79 -6.13 17.49
C ALA A 63 -7.58 -5.20 17.72
N GLY A 64 -6.38 -5.77 17.92
CA GLY A 64 -5.14 -4.99 18.07
C GLY A 64 -4.79 -4.19 16.80
N ILE A 65 -4.91 -4.82 15.64
CA ILE A 65 -4.66 -4.17 14.34
C ILE A 65 -5.69 -3.07 14.09
N PHE A 66 -6.96 -3.32 14.35
CA PHE A 66 -8.01 -2.30 14.22
C PHE A 66 -7.74 -1.10 15.11
N MET A 67 -7.31 -1.34 16.36
CA MET A 67 -6.90 -0.27 17.28
C MET A 67 -5.72 0.53 16.71
N PHE A 68 -4.69 -0.13 16.16
CA PHE A 68 -3.56 0.53 15.54
C PHE A 68 -3.97 1.41 14.36
N LEU A 69 -4.80 0.91 13.45
CA LEU A 69 -5.32 1.67 12.32
C LEU A 69 -6.09 2.92 12.77
N VAL A 70 -6.96 2.79 13.78
CA VAL A 70 -7.70 3.93 14.35
C VAL A 70 -6.74 4.97 14.93
N LEU A 71 -5.72 4.55 15.70
CA LEU A 71 -4.73 5.45 16.29
C LEU A 71 -3.92 6.17 15.20
N LEU A 72 -3.54 5.48 14.13
CA LEU A 72 -2.91 6.09 12.96
C LEU A 72 -3.82 7.15 12.32
N GLY A 73 -5.08 6.81 12.06
CA GLY A 73 -6.05 7.75 11.50
C GLY A 73 -6.21 9.01 12.36
N ILE A 74 -6.23 8.88 13.69
CA ILE A 74 -6.29 10.01 14.62
C ILE A 74 -5.02 10.85 14.53
N LEU A 75 -3.84 10.21 14.49
CA LEU A 75 -2.56 10.91 14.35
C LEU A 75 -2.50 11.71 13.04
N VAL A 76 -2.95 11.11 11.94
CA VAL A 76 -3.07 11.76 10.63
C VAL A 76 -3.99 12.98 10.69
N ALA A 77 -5.17 12.86 11.30
CA ALA A 77 -6.10 13.98 11.47
C ALA A 77 -5.47 15.12 12.31
N LEU A 78 -4.69 14.78 13.35
CA LEU A 78 -3.95 15.76 14.16
C LEU A 78 -2.86 16.47 13.35
N LEU A 79 -2.06 15.76 12.55
CA LEU A 79 -1.01 16.32 11.70
C LEU A 79 -1.58 17.29 10.67
N ASN A 80 -2.70 16.93 10.02
CA ASN A 80 -3.41 17.78 9.09
C ASN A 80 -3.93 19.05 9.80
N LYS A 81 -4.56 18.89 10.95
CA LYS A 81 -5.11 20.02 11.72
C LYS A 81 -4.03 20.96 12.24
N ALA A 82 -2.84 20.44 12.58
CA ALA A 82 -1.71 21.21 13.04
C ALA A 82 -1.11 22.12 11.95
N GLY A 83 -1.25 21.76 10.68
CA GLY A 83 -0.72 22.53 9.55
C GLY A 83 0.79 22.40 9.34
N GLY A 84 1.43 21.40 9.93
CA GLY A 84 2.87 21.14 9.75
C GLY A 84 3.27 20.88 8.29
N SER A 85 2.38 20.29 7.53
CA SER A 85 2.51 20.06 6.08
C SER A 85 2.64 21.37 5.29
N ALA A 86 1.76 22.35 5.56
CA ALA A 86 1.81 23.67 4.92
C ALA A 86 3.10 24.41 5.25
N ALA A 87 3.59 24.29 6.50
CA ALA A 87 4.86 24.88 6.93
C ALA A 87 6.06 24.27 6.20
N PHE A 88 6.04 22.96 5.95
CA PHE A 88 7.06 22.29 5.12
C PHE A 88 7.03 22.79 3.68
N GLY A 89 5.86 22.93 3.07
CA GLY A 89 5.69 23.46 1.71
C GLY A 89 6.25 24.88 1.57
N ALA A 90 5.98 25.76 2.53
CA ALA A 90 6.52 27.10 2.56
C ALA A 90 8.06 27.12 2.66
N TRP A 91 8.63 26.27 3.49
CA TRP A 91 10.08 26.10 3.61
C TRP A 91 10.69 25.56 2.30
N ALA A 92 10.09 24.52 1.72
CA ALA A 92 10.54 23.91 0.48
C ALA A 92 10.58 24.90 -0.70
N LYS A 93 9.55 25.74 -0.84
CA LYS A 93 9.45 26.77 -1.89
C LYS A 93 10.63 27.76 -1.85
N THR A 94 11.20 28.04 -0.71
CA THR A 94 12.33 28.98 -0.55
C THR A 94 13.69 28.33 -0.78
N HIS A 95 13.81 27.03 -0.56
CA HIS A 95 15.10 26.30 -0.59
C HIS A 95 15.33 25.49 -1.87
N ILE A 96 14.26 25.05 -2.54
CA ILE A 96 14.33 24.29 -3.79
C ILE A 96 14.44 25.27 -4.96
N LYS A 97 15.41 25.06 -5.84
CA LYS A 97 15.73 26.00 -6.95
C LYS A 97 15.66 25.36 -8.34
N THR A 98 15.44 24.05 -8.43
CA THR A 98 15.46 23.35 -9.72
C THR A 98 14.26 22.43 -9.86
N ARG A 99 13.81 22.21 -11.10
CA ARG A 99 12.72 21.30 -11.43
C ARG A 99 12.98 19.86 -10.94
N GLY A 100 14.19 19.33 -11.19
CA GLY A 100 14.60 18.01 -10.66
C GLY A 100 14.61 17.97 -9.13
N GLY A 101 15.02 19.08 -8.50
CA GLY A 101 14.98 19.26 -7.05
C GLY A 101 13.54 19.24 -6.49
N ALA A 102 12.58 19.87 -7.18
CA ALA A 102 11.18 19.85 -6.78
C ALA A 102 10.58 18.44 -6.86
N MET A 103 10.86 17.71 -7.95
CA MET A 103 10.44 16.30 -8.08
C MET A 103 11.09 15.40 -7.02
N PHE A 104 12.39 15.56 -6.78
CA PHE A 104 13.12 14.78 -5.77
C PHE A 104 12.63 15.11 -4.34
N ALA A 105 12.32 16.36 -4.03
CA ALA A 105 11.75 16.74 -2.74
C ALA A 105 10.33 16.16 -2.55
N THR A 106 9.53 16.10 -3.63
CA THR A 106 8.23 15.42 -3.62
C THR A 106 8.40 13.93 -3.28
N PHE A 107 9.32 13.25 -3.96
CA PHE A 107 9.67 11.87 -3.68
C PHE A 107 10.12 11.68 -2.22
N LEU A 108 11.02 12.55 -1.75
CA LEU A 108 11.56 12.44 -0.37
C LEU A 108 10.48 12.65 0.68
N LEU A 109 9.56 13.60 0.45
CA LEU A 109 8.43 13.82 1.35
C LEU A 109 7.48 12.61 1.34
N GLY A 110 7.21 12.02 0.15
CA GLY A 110 6.43 10.79 0.05
C GLY A 110 7.06 9.63 0.80
N VAL A 111 8.38 9.47 0.71
CA VAL A 111 9.10 8.46 1.50
C VAL A 111 9.01 8.74 3.00
N LEU A 112 9.05 9.99 3.44
CA LEU A 112 8.93 10.35 4.86
C LEU A 112 7.52 10.10 5.43
N ILE A 113 6.49 10.19 4.59
CA ILE A 113 5.09 9.96 5.00
C ILE A 113 4.69 8.51 4.66
N PHE A 114 5.46 7.54 5.12
CA PHE A 114 5.27 6.12 4.82
C PHE A 114 4.25 5.41 5.70
N VAL A 115 3.67 6.11 6.66
CA VAL A 115 2.83 5.54 7.71
C VAL A 115 1.51 5.01 7.15
N ASP A 116 0.93 5.75 6.21
CA ASP A 116 -0.34 5.44 5.57
C ASP A 116 -0.41 6.05 4.15
N ASP A 117 -0.88 5.29 3.18
CA ASP A 117 -0.90 5.67 1.76
C ASP A 117 -1.96 6.73 1.44
N TYR A 118 -3.13 6.69 2.06
CA TYR A 118 -4.16 7.74 1.88
C TYR A 118 -3.68 9.08 2.41
N PHE A 119 -3.08 9.07 3.60
CA PHE A 119 -2.46 10.28 4.17
C PHE A 119 -1.33 10.79 3.31
N ASN A 120 -0.50 9.91 2.79
CA ASN A 120 0.57 10.26 1.85
C ASN A 120 0.00 11.01 0.64
N CYS A 121 -0.98 10.42 -0.06
CA CYS A 121 -1.56 11.00 -1.26
C CYS A 121 -2.05 12.44 -1.06
N LEU A 122 -2.82 12.69 -0.03
CA LEU A 122 -3.40 14.01 0.23
C LEU A 122 -2.35 15.01 0.72
N THR A 123 -1.47 14.57 1.64
CA THR A 123 -0.50 15.46 2.29
C THR A 123 0.61 15.87 1.32
N VAL A 124 1.26 14.90 0.65
CA VAL A 124 2.34 15.20 -0.31
C VAL A 124 1.82 16.09 -1.42
N GLY A 125 0.60 15.83 -1.91
CA GLY A 125 -0.04 16.64 -2.94
C GLY A 125 -0.23 18.09 -2.51
N SER A 126 -0.91 18.32 -1.40
CA SER A 126 -1.18 19.69 -0.91
C SER A 126 0.10 20.48 -0.63
N VAL A 127 1.10 19.82 -0.03
CA VAL A 127 2.38 20.43 0.36
C VAL A 127 3.27 20.77 -0.84
N MET A 128 3.38 19.84 -1.80
CA MET A 128 4.34 19.99 -2.92
C MET A 128 3.78 20.69 -4.13
N ARG A 129 2.47 20.80 -4.26
CA ARG A 129 1.80 21.50 -5.36
C ARG A 129 2.34 22.92 -5.60
N PRO A 130 2.42 23.84 -4.61
CA PRO A 130 2.95 25.17 -4.84
C PRO A 130 4.44 25.17 -5.22
N VAL A 131 5.19 24.17 -4.79
CA VAL A 131 6.62 24.01 -5.12
C VAL A 131 6.78 23.52 -6.55
N THR A 132 6.07 22.47 -6.94
CA THR A 132 6.12 21.90 -8.29
C THR A 132 5.60 22.88 -9.35
N ASP A 133 4.53 23.63 -9.06
CA ASP A 133 3.99 24.65 -9.93
C ASP A 133 5.02 25.75 -10.24
N SER A 134 5.71 26.24 -9.20
CA SER A 134 6.75 27.26 -9.38
C SER A 134 7.95 26.77 -10.19
N HIS A 135 8.09 25.47 -10.40
CA HIS A 135 9.16 24.85 -11.20
C HIS A 135 8.65 24.22 -12.50
N HIS A 136 7.43 24.59 -12.95
CA HIS A 136 6.83 24.10 -14.20
C HIS A 136 6.79 22.56 -14.32
N VAL A 137 6.49 21.86 -13.22
CA VAL A 137 6.17 20.43 -13.22
C VAL A 137 4.67 20.29 -13.40
N SER A 138 4.23 19.49 -14.37
CA SER A 138 2.80 19.30 -14.63
C SER A 138 2.08 18.65 -13.45
N ARG A 139 0.78 18.94 -13.33
CA ARG A 139 -0.06 18.33 -12.28
C ARG A 139 -0.16 16.81 -12.44
N ALA A 140 -0.15 16.31 -13.68
CA ALA A 140 -0.09 14.88 -13.95
C ALA A 140 1.21 14.23 -13.44
N LYS A 141 2.36 14.93 -13.59
CA LYS A 141 3.63 14.44 -13.07
C LYS A 141 3.68 14.47 -11.54
N LEU A 142 3.12 15.53 -10.93
CA LEU A 142 2.98 15.59 -9.48
C LEU A 142 2.11 14.42 -8.97
N ALA A 143 0.95 14.19 -9.60
CA ALA A 143 0.06 13.08 -9.23
C ALA A 143 0.78 11.71 -9.32
N TYR A 144 1.55 11.48 -10.39
CA TYR A 144 2.38 10.29 -10.52
C TYR A 144 3.41 10.14 -9.39
N LEU A 145 4.12 11.22 -9.03
CA LEU A 145 5.11 11.17 -7.95
C LEU A 145 4.48 10.85 -6.60
N ILE A 146 3.29 11.39 -6.35
CA ILE A 146 2.50 11.11 -5.14
C ILE A 146 2.13 9.63 -5.11
N ASP A 147 1.45 9.14 -6.13
CA ASP A 147 0.93 7.77 -6.19
C ASP A 147 2.07 6.74 -6.15
N ALA A 148 3.18 6.98 -6.88
CA ALA A 148 4.38 6.16 -6.89
C ALA A 148 5.13 6.13 -5.54
N THR A 149 4.82 7.04 -4.60
CA THR A 149 5.42 7.09 -3.26
C THR A 149 4.43 6.87 -2.12
N ALA A 150 3.17 6.58 -2.44
CA ALA A 150 2.15 6.22 -1.45
C ALA A 150 2.18 4.72 -1.15
N ALA A 151 1.34 3.92 -1.78
CA ALA A 151 1.29 2.48 -1.54
C ALA A 151 2.65 1.76 -1.76
N PRO A 152 3.47 2.08 -2.81
CA PRO A 152 4.77 1.43 -2.96
C PRO A 152 5.74 1.64 -1.80
N ILE A 153 5.69 2.77 -1.12
CA ILE A 153 6.55 3.01 0.06
C ILE A 153 5.94 2.37 1.30
N CYS A 154 4.62 2.50 1.51
CA CYS A 154 3.95 1.93 2.68
C CYS A 154 4.11 0.40 2.74
N MET A 155 4.07 -0.30 1.60
CA MET A 155 4.20 -1.76 1.56
C MET A 155 5.63 -2.29 1.69
N ILE A 156 6.63 -1.43 1.82
CA ILE A 156 8.02 -1.79 2.18
C ILE A 156 8.46 -1.13 3.49
N ALA A 157 7.56 -0.42 4.16
CA ALA A 157 7.83 0.23 5.43
C ALA A 157 7.37 -0.68 6.59
N PRO A 158 8.27 -1.06 7.52
CA PRO A 158 7.95 -1.98 8.62
C PRO A 158 6.85 -1.49 9.56
N ILE A 159 6.68 -0.17 9.66
CA ILE A 159 5.72 0.46 10.57
C ILE A 159 4.74 1.28 9.73
N SER A 160 3.82 0.59 9.09
CA SER A 160 2.80 1.19 8.24
C SER A 160 1.45 0.51 8.46
N SER A 161 0.40 1.13 7.96
CA SER A 161 -0.92 0.50 7.86
C SER A 161 -0.88 -0.83 7.10
N TRP A 162 0.02 -0.97 6.13
CA TRP A 162 0.21 -2.19 5.34
C TRP A 162 0.83 -3.34 6.13
N ALA A 163 1.86 -3.08 6.94
CA ALA A 163 2.45 -4.09 7.82
C ALA A 163 1.41 -4.66 8.79
N ALA A 164 0.58 -3.78 9.35
CA ALA A 164 -0.54 -4.15 10.20
C ALA A 164 -1.58 -5.01 9.46
N ALA A 165 -2.02 -4.55 8.28
CA ALA A 165 -3.03 -5.24 7.49
C ALA A 165 -2.60 -6.63 7.05
N VAL A 166 -1.35 -6.79 6.56
CA VAL A 166 -0.80 -8.10 6.19
C VAL A 166 -0.71 -9.02 7.40
N SER A 167 -0.33 -8.49 8.56
CA SER A 167 -0.31 -9.28 9.82
C SER A 167 -1.69 -9.82 10.18
N GLY A 168 -2.75 -9.07 9.88
CA GLY A 168 -4.13 -9.46 10.19
C GLY A 168 -4.71 -10.57 9.30
N VAL A 169 -4.13 -10.83 8.12
CA VAL A 169 -4.66 -11.84 7.17
C VAL A 169 -3.85 -13.14 7.15
N VAL A 170 -2.73 -13.22 7.87
CA VAL A 170 -1.88 -14.43 8.00
C VAL A 170 -2.21 -15.17 9.30
N GLU A 171 -2.31 -16.50 9.28
CA GLU A 171 -2.64 -17.30 10.47
C GLU A 171 -1.47 -18.08 11.06
N ASP A 172 -0.92 -19.02 10.28
CA ASP A 172 0.01 -20.04 10.78
C ASP A 172 1.45 -19.53 11.01
N TYR A 173 1.69 -18.25 10.72
CA TYR A 173 3.01 -17.60 10.79
C TYR A 173 2.89 -16.22 11.43
N SER A 174 4.00 -15.67 11.93
CA SER A 174 4.05 -14.25 12.23
C SER A 174 3.86 -13.44 10.93
N GLY A 175 2.68 -12.87 10.73
CA GLY A 175 2.39 -12.08 9.54
C GLY A 175 3.31 -10.86 9.41
N PHE A 176 3.75 -10.31 10.56
CA PHE A 176 4.73 -9.24 10.60
C PHE A 176 6.12 -9.71 10.13
N ASP A 177 6.63 -10.85 10.62
CA ASP A 177 7.92 -11.42 10.15
C ASP A 177 7.86 -11.74 8.66
N LEU A 178 6.75 -12.33 8.21
CA LEU A 178 6.53 -12.63 6.78
C LEU A 178 6.54 -11.35 5.93
N PHE A 179 5.89 -10.28 6.40
CA PHE A 179 5.90 -8.98 5.73
C PHE A 179 7.32 -8.40 5.63
N ILE A 180 8.08 -8.38 6.74
CA ILE A 180 9.46 -7.89 6.76
C ILE A 180 10.35 -8.65 5.79
N ARG A 181 10.24 -9.99 5.77
CA ARG A 181 11.01 -10.83 4.85
C ARG A 181 10.60 -10.67 3.39
N ALA A 182 9.35 -10.28 3.13
CA ALA A 182 8.86 -10.00 1.77
C ALA A 182 9.39 -8.68 1.20
N ILE A 183 9.81 -7.71 2.03
CA ILE A 183 10.29 -6.39 1.57
C ILE A 183 11.39 -6.48 0.49
N PRO A 184 12.49 -7.26 0.66
CA PRO A 184 13.54 -7.34 -0.35
C PRO A 184 13.10 -7.96 -1.68
N PHE A 185 12.00 -8.69 -1.69
CA PHE A 185 11.39 -9.29 -2.88
C PHE A 185 10.27 -8.43 -3.47
N ASN A 186 9.94 -7.28 -2.86
CA ASN A 186 8.90 -6.41 -3.39
C ASN A 186 9.40 -5.62 -4.60
N PHE A 187 9.51 -6.33 -5.73
CA PHE A 187 10.16 -5.77 -6.92
C PHE A 187 9.39 -4.60 -7.50
N TYR A 188 8.05 -4.59 -7.47
CA TYR A 188 7.30 -3.45 -8.02
C TYR A 188 7.63 -2.15 -7.27
N SER A 189 7.59 -2.14 -5.94
CA SER A 189 7.95 -0.98 -5.13
C SER A 189 9.39 -0.54 -5.34
N LEU A 190 10.33 -1.49 -5.22
CA LEU A 190 11.76 -1.19 -5.30
C LEU A 190 12.16 -0.68 -6.69
N LEU A 191 11.58 -1.24 -7.75
CA LEU A 191 11.81 -0.78 -9.12
C LEU A 191 11.07 0.53 -9.43
N THR A 192 9.91 0.80 -8.80
CA THR A 192 9.24 2.10 -8.87
C THR A 192 10.12 3.20 -8.28
N ILE A 193 10.80 2.94 -7.16
CA ILE A 193 11.79 3.87 -6.59
C ILE A 193 12.91 4.16 -7.60
N VAL A 194 13.47 3.11 -8.23
CA VAL A 194 14.50 3.27 -9.27
C VAL A 194 13.99 4.12 -10.43
N MET A 195 12.74 3.87 -10.87
CA MET A 195 12.07 4.65 -11.93
C MET A 195 11.96 6.12 -11.54
N VAL A 196 11.41 6.43 -10.37
CA VAL A 196 11.21 7.81 -9.90
C VAL A 196 12.55 8.54 -9.79
N LEU A 197 13.56 7.92 -9.18
CA LEU A 197 14.90 8.52 -9.06
C LEU A 197 15.54 8.79 -10.42
N PHE A 198 15.38 7.86 -11.37
CA PHE A 198 15.88 8.04 -12.74
C PHE A 198 15.20 9.22 -13.44
N LEU A 199 13.86 9.34 -13.32
CA LEU A 199 13.09 10.45 -13.89
C LEU A 199 13.47 11.80 -13.25
N CYS A 200 13.60 11.86 -11.92
CA CYS A 200 14.04 13.06 -11.21
C CYS A 200 15.43 13.53 -11.66
N LYS A 201 16.37 12.58 -11.84
CA LYS A 201 17.74 12.89 -12.24
C LYS A 201 17.89 13.30 -13.71
N THR A 202 17.14 12.64 -14.60
CA THR A 202 17.32 12.82 -16.06
C THR A 202 16.36 13.82 -16.68
N GLY A 203 15.24 14.12 -16.00
CA GLY A 203 14.13 14.92 -16.56
C GLY A 203 13.49 14.25 -17.78
N MET A 204 13.67 12.94 -17.95
CA MET A 204 13.10 12.20 -19.07
C MET A 204 11.63 11.95 -18.86
N ASP A 205 10.84 12.18 -19.92
CA ASP A 205 9.43 11.82 -19.96
C ASP A 205 9.08 11.13 -21.29
N TYR A 206 8.17 10.16 -21.23
CA TYR A 206 7.70 9.43 -22.41
C TYR A 206 6.19 9.15 -22.33
N GLY A 207 5.62 8.66 -23.43
CA GLY A 207 4.18 8.46 -23.54
C GLY A 207 3.37 9.75 -23.37
N PRO A 208 2.14 9.69 -22.91
CA PRO A 208 1.28 10.85 -22.69
C PRO A 208 1.88 11.86 -21.70
N MET A 209 2.61 11.41 -20.67
CA MET A 209 3.25 12.30 -19.69
C MET A 209 4.17 13.31 -20.34
N ARG A 210 4.91 12.95 -21.41
CA ARG A 210 5.80 13.86 -22.13
C ARG A 210 5.06 15.09 -22.66
N ARG A 211 3.81 14.93 -23.15
CA ARG A 211 3.00 16.03 -23.65
C ARG A 211 2.65 16.99 -22.53
N HIS A 212 2.21 16.48 -21.37
CA HIS A 212 1.89 17.32 -20.21
C HIS A 212 3.11 18.09 -19.70
N GLU A 213 4.26 17.45 -19.65
CA GLU A 213 5.49 18.07 -19.20
C GLU A 213 6.02 19.13 -20.19
N LEU A 214 5.93 18.88 -21.49
CA LEU A 214 6.31 19.87 -22.51
C LEU A 214 5.40 21.09 -22.48
N ASN A 215 4.10 20.92 -22.25
CA ASN A 215 3.16 22.03 -22.08
C ASN A 215 3.46 22.84 -20.82
N ALA A 216 3.75 22.19 -19.71
CA ALA A 216 4.12 22.88 -18.47
C ALA A 216 5.39 23.72 -18.64
N ILE A 217 6.40 23.20 -19.38
CA ILE A 217 7.68 23.89 -19.57
C ILE A 217 7.57 25.01 -20.61
N ARG A 218 6.89 24.78 -21.75
CA ARG A 218 6.89 25.71 -22.88
C ARG A 218 5.80 26.77 -22.78
N ASN A 219 4.62 26.37 -22.31
CA ASN A 219 3.41 27.16 -22.32
C ASN A 219 2.97 27.63 -20.94
N ASN A 220 3.68 27.22 -19.89
CA ASN A 220 3.27 27.38 -18.47
C ASN A 220 1.86 26.80 -18.19
N ASP A 221 1.44 25.81 -18.99
CA ASP A 221 0.17 25.12 -18.85
C ASP A 221 0.39 23.83 -18.04
N LEU A 222 0.04 23.87 -16.76
CA LEU A 222 0.26 22.76 -15.82
C LEU A 222 -0.78 21.64 -15.96
N PHE A 223 -1.90 21.90 -16.64
CA PHE A 223 -3.04 20.98 -16.72
C PHE A 223 -3.15 20.26 -18.06
N THR A 224 -2.78 20.91 -19.16
CA THR A 224 -2.80 20.44 -20.55
C THR A 224 -4.21 20.20 -21.09
N GLU A 225 -5.05 19.41 -20.42
CA GLU A 225 -6.42 19.04 -20.83
C GLU A 225 -7.31 18.79 -19.60
N GLY A 226 -8.63 18.91 -19.78
CA GLY A 226 -9.65 18.59 -18.80
C GLY A 226 -10.00 19.73 -17.85
N GLU A 227 -11.06 19.53 -17.09
CA GLU A 227 -11.50 20.48 -16.08
C GLU A 227 -10.52 20.50 -14.90
N GLN A 228 -10.27 21.70 -14.39
CA GLN A 228 -9.47 21.86 -13.18
C GLN A 228 -10.31 21.41 -11.98
N PRO A 229 -9.81 20.49 -11.15
CA PRO A 229 -10.50 20.11 -9.92
C PRO A 229 -10.69 21.32 -9.01
N GLU A 230 -11.79 21.32 -8.23
CA GLU A 230 -12.02 22.34 -7.20
C GLU A 230 -10.86 22.37 -6.20
N ALA A 231 -10.49 23.60 -5.80
CA ALA A 231 -9.41 23.79 -4.85
C ALA A 231 -9.81 23.24 -3.47
N VAL A 232 -9.06 22.28 -2.98
CA VAL A 232 -9.18 21.83 -1.58
C VAL A 232 -8.58 22.91 -0.68
N GLU A 233 -9.34 23.42 0.29
CA GLU A 233 -8.86 24.40 1.25
C GLU A 233 -7.69 23.85 2.07
N GLU A 234 -6.54 24.49 1.98
CA GLU A 234 -5.39 24.15 2.81
C GLU A 234 -5.56 24.74 4.20
N VAL A 235 -5.42 23.89 5.23
CA VAL A 235 -5.40 24.36 6.64
C VAL A 235 -4.08 25.11 6.87
N SER A 236 -4.13 26.44 6.75
CA SER A 236 -2.99 27.30 7.08
C SER A 236 -3.00 27.62 8.57
N ASN A 237 -1.93 27.25 9.28
CA ASN A 237 -1.74 27.59 10.68
C ASN A 237 -0.45 28.44 10.83
N PRO A 238 -0.56 29.72 11.20
CA PRO A 238 0.61 30.60 11.31
C PRO A 238 1.65 30.16 12.36
N ARG A 239 1.26 29.31 13.30
CA ARG A 239 2.13 28.80 14.37
C ARG A 239 2.82 27.49 13.99
N ALA A 240 2.40 26.86 12.91
CA ALA A 240 2.96 25.61 12.44
C ALA A 240 4.41 25.77 11.97
N LYS A 241 5.21 24.78 12.23
CA LYS A 241 6.61 24.65 11.77
C LYS A 241 6.83 23.28 11.16
N VAL A 242 7.88 23.13 10.37
CA VAL A 242 8.29 21.83 9.77
C VAL A 242 8.41 20.72 10.83
N ILE A 243 8.89 21.05 12.02
CA ILE A 243 9.04 20.10 13.12
C ILE A 243 7.69 19.50 13.58
N ASP A 244 6.58 20.21 13.35
CA ASP A 244 5.23 19.76 13.73
C ASP A 244 4.70 18.67 12.80
N LEU A 245 5.33 18.47 11.64
CA LEU A 245 5.13 17.31 10.78
C LEU A 245 6.09 16.17 11.16
N LEU A 246 7.38 16.46 11.27
CA LEU A 246 8.42 15.43 11.39
C LEU A 246 8.47 14.79 12.78
N LEU A 247 8.37 15.56 13.85
CA LEU A 247 8.54 15.06 15.22
C LEU A 247 7.51 13.99 15.60
N PRO A 248 6.20 14.19 15.36
CA PRO A 248 5.21 13.15 15.66
C PRO A 248 5.44 11.84 14.89
N ILE A 249 5.87 11.91 13.62
CA ILE A 249 6.19 10.72 12.81
C ILE A 249 7.41 9.99 13.37
N ILE A 250 8.48 10.71 13.70
CA ILE A 250 9.68 10.13 14.30
C ILE A 250 9.33 9.47 15.65
N VAL A 251 8.56 10.14 16.49
CA VAL A 251 8.12 9.61 17.79
C VAL A 251 7.25 8.36 17.60
N LEU A 252 6.32 8.35 16.64
CA LEU A 252 5.53 7.17 16.31
C LEU A 252 6.41 5.99 15.96
N VAL A 253 7.36 6.19 15.02
CA VAL A 253 8.27 5.11 14.57
C VAL A 253 9.08 4.56 15.74
N VAL A 254 9.71 5.44 16.53
CA VAL A 254 10.55 5.02 17.67
C VAL A 254 9.72 4.25 18.69
N LEU A 255 8.52 4.72 19.01
CA LEU A 255 7.66 4.10 20.02
C LEU A 255 7.02 2.80 19.51
N CYS A 256 6.66 2.70 18.24
CA CYS A 256 6.18 1.43 17.65
C CYS A 256 7.30 0.37 17.61
N VAL A 257 8.52 0.72 17.21
CA VAL A 257 9.68 -0.20 17.30
C VAL A 257 9.90 -0.63 18.75
N SER A 258 9.84 0.32 19.70
CA SER A 258 9.97 0.00 21.13
C SER A 258 8.87 -0.94 21.61
N GLY A 259 7.63 -0.75 21.16
CA GLY A 259 6.49 -1.62 21.48
C GLY A 259 6.64 -3.02 20.90
N LEU A 260 7.11 -3.14 19.65
CA LEU A 260 7.40 -4.44 19.04
C LEU A 260 8.49 -5.18 19.80
N VAL A 261 9.61 -4.54 20.08
CA VAL A 261 10.71 -5.13 20.84
C VAL A 261 10.28 -5.51 22.26
N TYR A 262 9.49 -4.64 22.91
CA TYR A 262 8.93 -4.93 24.23
C TYR A 262 8.03 -6.17 24.21
N SER A 263 7.16 -6.31 23.21
CA SER A 263 6.31 -7.49 23.05
C SER A 263 7.13 -8.78 22.86
N GLY A 264 8.23 -8.71 22.10
CA GLY A 264 9.13 -9.85 21.91
C GLY A 264 9.83 -10.27 23.20
N TYR A 265 10.24 -9.33 24.04
CA TYR A 265 10.77 -9.66 25.38
C TYR A 265 9.73 -10.29 26.30
N LEU A 266 8.46 -9.86 26.23
CA LEU A 266 7.36 -10.52 26.94
C LEU A 266 7.14 -11.96 26.46
N ASN A 267 7.44 -12.24 25.19
CA ASN A 267 7.38 -13.57 24.60
C ASN A 267 8.65 -14.44 24.90
N GLY A 268 9.56 -13.93 25.75
CA GLY A 268 10.71 -14.70 26.23
C GLY A 268 11.97 -14.58 25.37
N ALA A 269 12.11 -13.54 24.56
CA ALA A 269 13.34 -13.30 23.80
C ALA A 269 14.50 -12.84 24.70
N ASP A 270 15.71 -13.32 24.42
CA ASP A 270 16.91 -13.02 25.21
C ASP A 270 17.70 -11.78 24.71
N ASN A 271 17.49 -11.39 23.46
CA ASN A 271 18.21 -10.27 22.84
C ASN A 271 17.31 -9.46 21.91
N PHE A 272 17.80 -8.30 21.46
CA PHE A 272 17.06 -7.37 20.60
C PHE A 272 16.61 -8.00 19.27
N ILE A 273 17.47 -8.78 18.62
CA ILE A 273 17.16 -9.40 17.32
C ILE A 273 16.05 -10.43 17.48
N ASP A 274 16.17 -11.31 18.50
CA ASP A 274 15.15 -12.32 18.80
C ASP A 274 13.85 -11.66 19.27
N ALA A 275 13.92 -10.55 20.03
CA ALA A 275 12.75 -9.80 20.46
C ALA A 275 12.00 -9.20 19.27
N PHE A 276 12.71 -8.69 18.28
CA PHE A 276 12.09 -8.15 17.07
C PHE A 276 11.51 -9.26 16.17
N ALA A 277 12.18 -10.41 16.06
CA ALA A 277 11.71 -11.54 15.27
C ALA A 277 10.48 -12.24 15.88
N ASN A 278 10.40 -12.30 17.23
CA ASN A 278 9.29 -12.91 17.98
C ASN A 278 8.29 -11.90 18.52
N CYS A 279 8.24 -10.68 17.93
CA CYS A 279 7.32 -9.65 18.39
C CYS A 279 5.86 -9.99 18.06
N ASP A 280 4.96 -9.51 18.91
CA ASP A 280 3.53 -9.51 18.66
C ASP A 280 3.11 -8.12 18.11
N ALA A 281 2.83 -8.05 16.80
CA ALA A 281 2.41 -6.82 16.17
C ALA A 281 1.02 -6.35 16.62
N PHE A 282 0.13 -7.29 17.01
CA PHE A 282 -1.22 -6.98 17.49
C PHE A 282 -1.20 -6.24 18.83
N PHE A 283 -0.13 -6.41 19.61
CA PHE A 283 0.11 -5.70 20.86
C PHE A 283 1.10 -4.54 20.69
N GLY A 284 2.25 -4.78 20.07
CA GLY A 284 3.37 -3.83 20.02
C GLY A 284 3.07 -2.56 19.24
N LEU A 285 2.38 -2.67 18.10
CA LEU A 285 2.02 -1.51 17.28
C LEU A 285 1.00 -0.59 17.98
N PRO A 286 -0.14 -1.08 18.49
CA PRO A 286 -1.08 -0.24 19.25
C PRO A 286 -0.44 0.37 20.50
N TRP A 287 0.40 -0.36 21.21
CA TRP A 287 1.11 0.14 22.39
C TRP A 287 1.95 1.37 22.05
N GLY A 288 2.79 1.27 21.02
CA GLY A 288 3.61 2.40 20.55
C GLY A 288 2.78 3.58 20.05
N ALA A 289 1.72 3.28 19.28
CA ALA A 289 0.84 4.30 18.71
C ALA A 289 0.05 5.09 19.76
N ILE A 290 -0.43 4.44 20.84
CA ILE A 290 -1.10 5.13 21.97
C ILE A 290 -0.16 6.15 22.60
N VAL A 291 1.07 5.73 22.94
CA VAL A 291 2.05 6.62 23.58
C VAL A 291 2.44 7.77 22.65
N ALA A 292 2.64 7.49 21.35
CA ALA A 292 2.94 8.49 20.34
C ALA A 292 1.78 9.49 20.16
N LEU A 293 0.54 9.02 20.18
CA LEU A 293 -0.64 9.88 20.09
C LEU A 293 -0.76 10.81 21.30
N VAL A 294 -0.62 10.28 22.50
CA VAL A 294 -0.63 11.08 23.75
C VAL A 294 0.48 12.13 23.73
N PHE A 295 1.70 11.72 23.34
CA PHE A 295 2.81 12.66 23.17
C PHE A 295 2.46 13.77 22.17
N THR A 296 1.92 13.43 21.02
CA THR A 296 1.59 14.37 19.95
C THR A 296 0.53 15.37 20.38
N VAL A 297 -0.53 14.92 21.09
CA VAL A 297 -1.56 15.81 21.63
C VAL A 297 -0.95 16.78 22.64
N ILE A 298 -0.16 16.29 23.61
CA ILE A 298 0.50 17.12 24.63
C ILE A 298 1.43 18.14 23.93
N TYR A 299 2.26 17.68 23.00
CA TYR A 299 3.18 18.52 22.24
C TYR A 299 2.48 19.65 21.50
N PHE A 300 1.41 19.37 20.75
CA PHE A 300 0.67 20.38 20.00
C PHE A 300 -0.06 21.38 20.89
N VAL A 301 -0.65 20.91 21.99
CA VAL A 301 -1.36 21.76 22.95
C VAL A 301 -0.37 22.69 23.70
N LEU A 302 0.77 22.15 24.18
CA LEU A 302 1.80 22.95 24.85
C LEU A 302 2.42 23.99 23.90
N ARG A 303 2.64 23.63 22.65
CA ARG A 303 3.09 24.57 21.61
C ARG A 303 2.00 25.55 21.15
N ARG A 304 0.77 25.37 21.59
CA ARG A 304 -0.41 26.16 21.17
C ARG A 304 -0.60 26.14 19.66
N VAL A 305 -0.23 25.04 18.98
CA VAL A 305 -0.46 24.83 17.55
C VAL A 305 -1.93 24.52 17.30
N ILE A 306 -2.52 23.66 18.15
CA ILE A 306 -3.97 23.39 18.17
C ILE A 306 -4.50 23.48 19.60
N SER A 307 -5.81 23.71 19.75
CA SER A 307 -6.45 23.64 21.07
C SER A 307 -6.71 22.19 21.47
N PHE A 308 -6.86 21.92 22.78
CA PHE A 308 -7.24 20.59 23.25
C PHE A 308 -8.58 20.12 22.67
N LYS A 309 -9.56 21.04 22.53
CA LYS A 309 -10.85 20.75 21.91
C LYS A 309 -10.71 20.34 20.45
N ASP A 310 -9.87 21.01 19.68
CA ASP A 310 -9.58 20.65 18.29
C ASP A 310 -8.88 19.30 18.20
N ALA A 311 -7.93 19.02 19.10
CA ALA A 311 -7.27 17.71 19.17
C ALA A 311 -8.30 16.59 19.43
N MET A 312 -9.23 16.78 20.35
CA MET A 312 -10.28 15.79 20.63
C MET A 312 -11.24 15.62 19.46
N SER A 313 -11.50 16.65 18.66
CA SER A 313 -12.32 16.53 17.44
C SER A 313 -11.68 15.67 16.35
N CYS A 314 -10.35 15.48 16.38
CA CYS A 314 -9.65 14.60 15.45
C CYS A 314 -9.89 13.10 15.72
N ILE A 315 -10.33 12.73 16.94
CA ILE A 315 -10.59 11.32 17.29
C ILE A 315 -11.66 10.70 16.40
N PRO A 316 -12.91 11.24 16.35
CA PRO A 316 -13.91 10.65 15.45
C PRO A 316 -13.54 10.78 13.97
N GLN A 317 -12.85 11.85 13.57
CA GLN A 317 -12.40 12.03 12.19
C GLN A 317 -11.42 10.91 11.77
N GLY A 318 -10.42 10.64 12.60
CA GLY A 318 -9.44 9.58 12.35
C GLY A 318 -10.05 8.20 12.37
N PHE A 319 -11.01 7.94 13.28
CA PHE A 319 -11.77 6.68 13.29
C PHE A 319 -12.52 6.47 11.97
N CYS A 320 -13.30 7.46 11.54
CA CYS A 320 -14.07 7.37 10.30
C CYS A 320 -13.16 7.18 9.07
N ALA A 321 -11.97 7.77 9.04
CA ALA A 321 -11.03 7.61 7.95
C ALA A 321 -10.55 6.15 7.78
N MET A 322 -10.50 5.36 8.86
CA MET A 322 -10.02 3.97 8.84
C MET A 322 -11.15 2.94 8.70
N VAL A 323 -12.41 3.35 8.68
CA VAL A 323 -13.55 2.43 8.52
C VAL A 323 -13.44 1.55 7.26
N PRO A 324 -13.09 2.08 6.07
CA PRO A 324 -12.95 1.24 4.88
C PRO A 324 -11.94 0.11 5.06
N ALA A 325 -10.76 0.41 5.57
CA ALA A 325 -9.70 -0.58 5.83
C ALA A 325 -10.14 -1.65 6.83
N ILE A 326 -10.78 -1.24 7.93
CA ILE A 326 -11.31 -2.16 8.96
C ILE A 326 -12.38 -3.08 8.38
N LEU A 327 -13.29 -2.57 7.54
CA LEU A 327 -14.32 -3.37 6.89
C LEU A 327 -13.72 -4.40 5.94
N ILE A 328 -12.75 -4.02 5.10
CA ILE A 328 -12.08 -4.96 4.19
C ILE A 328 -11.41 -6.08 4.99
N LEU A 329 -10.63 -5.74 6.02
CA LEU A 329 -9.96 -6.75 6.85
C LEU A 329 -10.95 -7.66 7.56
N THR A 330 -12.05 -7.13 8.09
CA THR A 330 -13.09 -7.94 8.74
C THR A 330 -13.69 -8.94 7.76
N LEU A 331 -14.09 -8.50 6.57
CA LEU A 331 -14.73 -9.37 5.58
C LEU A 331 -13.74 -10.35 4.95
N ALA A 332 -12.50 -9.96 4.69
CA ALA A 332 -11.46 -10.84 4.18
C ALA A 332 -11.10 -11.94 5.19
N THR A 333 -10.95 -11.58 6.46
CA THR A 333 -10.73 -12.56 7.54
C THR A 333 -11.94 -13.47 7.73
N SER A 334 -13.16 -12.95 7.62
CA SER A 334 -14.37 -13.78 7.69
C SER A 334 -14.43 -14.80 6.56
N LEU A 335 -14.11 -14.40 5.33
CA LEU A 335 -14.02 -15.31 4.17
C LEU A 335 -12.93 -16.37 4.40
N LYS A 336 -11.75 -15.96 4.90
CA LYS A 336 -10.65 -16.87 5.25
C LYS A 336 -11.10 -17.90 6.29
N ASN A 337 -11.76 -17.48 7.37
CA ASN A 337 -12.24 -18.36 8.42
C ASN A 337 -13.23 -19.41 7.87
N MET A 338 -14.20 -18.98 7.06
CA MET A 338 -15.17 -19.90 6.43
C MET A 338 -14.47 -20.89 5.49
N THR A 339 -13.48 -20.44 4.73
CA THR A 339 -12.69 -21.27 3.81
C THR A 339 -11.83 -22.29 4.58
N THR A 340 -11.28 -21.89 5.70
CA THR A 340 -10.52 -22.79 6.61
C THR A 340 -11.42 -23.89 7.20
N LEU A 341 -12.63 -23.55 7.66
CA LEU A 341 -13.61 -24.52 8.16
C LEU A 341 -14.04 -25.54 7.10
N LEU A 342 -13.97 -25.20 5.81
CA LEU A 342 -14.23 -26.12 4.70
C LEU A 342 -13.04 -27.04 4.35
N GLY A 343 -11.91 -26.92 5.04
CA GLY A 343 -10.73 -27.77 4.78
C GLY A 343 -9.99 -27.37 3.50
N ALA A 344 -9.89 -26.07 3.21
CA ALA A 344 -9.13 -25.60 2.05
C ALA A 344 -7.64 -25.94 2.18
N LYS A 345 -7.10 -25.93 3.38
CA LYS A 345 -5.70 -26.29 3.67
C LYS A 345 -5.38 -27.71 3.21
N GLU A 346 -6.25 -28.66 3.53
CA GLU A 346 -6.12 -30.07 3.18
C GLU A 346 -6.20 -30.29 1.66
N PHE A 347 -7.11 -29.59 0.99
CA PHE A 347 -7.26 -29.67 -0.46
C PHE A 347 -6.03 -29.11 -1.18
N VAL A 348 -5.58 -27.92 -0.81
CA VAL A 348 -4.42 -27.26 -1.43
C VAL A 348 -3.15 -28.11 -1.22
N ALA A 349 -2.93 -28.63 -0.02
CA ALA A 349 -1.81 -29.52 0.27
C ALA A 349 -1.82 -30.76 -0.66
N GLY A 350 -2.99 -31.38 -0.85
CA GLY A 350 -3.15 -32.53 -1.76
C GLY A 350 -2.80 -32.19 -3.22
N VAL A 351 -3.22 -31.04 -3.72
CA VAL A 351 -2.90 -30.56 -5.08
C VAL A 351 -1.41 -30.25 -5.21
N MET A 352 -0.80 -29.58 -4.23
CA MET A 352 0.62 -29.22 -4.27
C MET A 352 1.55 -30.43 -4.26
N HIS A 353 1.22 -31.49 -3.54
CA HIS A 353 1.98 -32.75 -3.59
C HIS A 353 2.04 -33.37 -4.99
N SER A 354 1.08 -33.04 -5.85
CA SER A 354 0.97 -33.55 -7.22
C SER A 354 1.60 -32.62 -8.27
N ALA A 355 1.98 -31.40 -7.89
CA ALA A 355 2.51 -30.41 -8.82
C ALA A 355 3.99 -30.67 -9.17
N SER A 356 4.37 -30.47 -10.44
CA SER A 356 5.78 -30.54 -10.84
C SER A 356 6.57 -29.36 -10.25
N SER A 357 7.83 -29.59 -9.89
CA SER A 357 8.70 -28.56 -9.30
C SER A 357 8.85 -27.31 -10.19
N GLY A 358 8.87 -27.47 -11.51
CA GLY A 358 8.98 -26.35 -12.44
C GLY A 358 7.72 -25.47 -12.48
N LEU A 359 6.54 -26.06 -12.37
CA LEU A 359 5.28 -25.30 -12.28
C LEU A 359 5.20 -24.55 -10.95
N TYR A 360 5.63 -25.19 -9.86
CA TYR A 360 5.65 -24.60 -8.53
C TYR A 360 6.52 -23.34 -8.46
N SER A 361 7.70 -23.36 -9.11
CA SER A 361 8.60 -22.20 -9.18
C SER A 361 8.04 -21.01 -10.00
N LEU A 362 7.09 -21.25 -10.90
CA LEU A 362 6.43 -20.17 -11.68
C LEU A 362 5.27 -19.53 -10.93
N LEU A 363 4.74 -20.15 -9.88
CA LEU A 363 3.57 -19.66 -9.16
C LEU A 363 3.71 -18.21 -8.63
N PRO A 364 4.86 -17.74 -8.11
CA PRO A 364 4.98 -16.33 -7.71
C PRO A 364 4.68 -15.35 -8.86
N ALA A 365 5.16 -15.64 -10.07
CA ALA A 365 4.86 -14.79 -11.23
C ALA A 365 3.37 -14.89 -11.67
N VAL A 366 2.75 -16.05 -11.53
CA VAL A 366 1.31 -16.22 -11.77
C VAL A 366 0.49 -15.46 -10.74
N ILE A 367 0.83 -15.56 -9.45
CA ILE A 367 0.18 -14.82 -8.36
C ILE A 367 0.29 -13.31 -8.61
N TYR A 368 1.46 -12.83 -9.03
CA TYR A 368 1.65 -11.43 -9.41
C TYR A 368 0.64 -10.99 -10.48
N LEU A 369 0.49 -11.75 -11.57
CA LEU A 369 -0.47 -11.42 -12.65
C LEU A 369 -1.93 -11.48 -12.19
N VAL A 370 -2.29 -12.47 -11.38
CA VAL A 370 -3.64 -12.58 -10.80
C VAL A 370 -3.94 -11.37 -9.91
N ALA A 371 -2.99 -10.99 -9.06
CA ALA A 371 -3.12 -9.82 -8.21
C ALA A 371 -3.23 -8.52 -9.04
N CYS A 372 -2.44 -8.37 -10.11
CA CYS A 372 -2.55 -7.24 -11.04
C CYS A 372 -3.96 -7.13 -11.64
N GLY A 373 -4.50 -8.23 -12.15
CA GLY A 373 -5.83 -8.26 -12.78
C GLY A 373 -6.95 -7.99 -11.79
N LEU A 374 -6.88 -8.58 -10.60
CA LEU A 374 -7.89 -8.40 -9.55
C LEU A 374 -7.90 -6.96 -9.03
N ALA A 375 -6.74 -6.40 -8.69
CA ALA A 375 -6.64 -5.03 -8.21
C ALA A 375 -7.05 -4.00 -9.27
N PHE A 376 -6.68 -4.22 -10.53
CA PHE A 376 -7.13 -3.38 -11.64
C PHE A 376 -8.66 -3.34 -11.76
N ALA A 377 -9.30 -4.50 -11.65
CA ALA A 377 -10.75 -4.62 -11.79
C ALA A 377 -11.53 -4.07 -10.59
N THR A 378 -10.98 -4.19 -9.39
CA THR A 378 -11.64 -3.78 -8.15
C THR A 378 -11.28 -2.37 -7.70
N GLY A 379 -10.15 -1.84 -8.15
CA GLY A 379 -9.63 -0.53 -7.73
C GLY A 379 -9.17 -0.50 -6.28
N THR A 380 -8.74 -1.65 -5.72
CA THR A 380 -8.23 -1.68 -4.36
C THR A 380 -7.14 -2.74 -4.17
N SER A 381 -5.99 -2.28 -3.67
CA SER A 381 -4.89 -3.17 -3.26
C SER A 381 -5.28 -3.98 -2.02
N TRP A 382 -5.94 -3.35 -1.04
CA TRP A 382 -6.30 -3.95 0.24
C TRP A 382 -7.28 -5.12 0.08
N GLY A 383 -8.30 -4.94 -0.75
CA GLY A 383 -9.24 -6.02 -1.08
C GLY A 383 -8.55 -7.18 -1.79
N THR A 384 -7.61 -6.87 -2.67
CA THR A 384 -6.87 -7.87 -3.44
C THR A 384 -5.96 -8.71 -2.54
N PHE A 385 -5.09 -8.11 -1.75
CA PHE A 385 -4.21 -8.90 -0.89
C PHE A 385 -4.97 -9.58 0.25
N GLY A 386 -6.04 -8.99 0.75
CA GLY A 386 -6.91 -9.60 1.75
C GLY A 386 -7.53 -10.93 1.29
N ILE A 387 -7.85 -11.04 0.00
CA ILE A 387 -8.33 -12.29 -0.61
C ILE A 387 -7.17 -13.25 -0.88
N LEU A 388 -6.08 -12.76 -1.48
CA LEU A 388 -5.06 -13.63 -2.07
C LEU A 388 -4.00 -14.11 -1.07
N ILE A 389 -3.60 -13.31 -0.06
CA ILE A 389 -2.53 -13.73 0.87
C ILE A 389 -2.88 -15.02 1.62
N PRO A 390 -4.11 -15.22 2.15
CA PRO A 390 -4.47 -16.49 2.78
C PRO A 390 -4.33 -17.69 1.82
N ILE A 391 -4.63 -17.50 0.54
CA ILE A 391 -4.46 -18.54 -0.48
C ILE A 391 -2.96 -18.79 -0.74
N VAL A 392 -2.18 -17.73 -0.88
CA VAL A 392 -0.72 -17.80 -1.14
C VAL A 392 0.01 -18.52 -0.01
N THR A 393 -0.33 -18.22 1.24
CA THR A 393 0.29 -18.89 2.40
C THR A 393 -0.02 -20.39 2.44
N GLU A 394 -1.22 -20.80 2.04
CA GLU A 394 -1.56 -22.24 1.94
C GLU A 394 -0.86 -22.91 0.74
N VAL A 395 -0.79 -22.25 -0.41
CA VAL A 395 -0.11 -22.78 -1.61
C VAL A 395 1.36 -23.07 -1.34
N PHE A 396 2.04 -22.20 -0.61
CA PHE A 396 3.48 -22.33 -0.32
C PHE A 396 3.80 -22.87 1.08
N LYS A 397 2.85 -23.49 1.78
CA LYS A 397 3.03 -23.98 3.15
C LYS A 397 4.23 -24.90 3.35
N ALA A 398 4.57 -25.69 2.32
CA ALA A 398 5.72 -26.60 2.33
C ALA A 398 7.06 -25.91 2.06
N ASP A 399 7.07 -24.67 1.54
CA ASP A 399 8.27 -23.92 1.19
C ASP A 399 8.15 -22.46 1.64
N PHE A 400 8.66 -22.20 2.85
CA PHE A 400 8.60 -20.86 3.46
C PHE A 400 9.33 -19.80 2.62
N THR A 401 10.39 -20.17 1.89
CA THR A 401 11.15 -19.22 1.07
C THR A 401 10.32 -18.77 -0.14
N LEU A 402 9.67 -19.71 -0.83
CA LEU A 402 8.76 -19.38 -1.92
C LEU A 402 7.48 -18.71 -1.41
N MET A 403 7.03 -18.99 -0.18
CA MET A 403 5.93 -18.26 0.46
C MET A 403 6.24 -16.77 0.56
N ILE A 404 7.44 -16.39 1.03
CA ILE A 404 7.90 -15.01 1.11
C ILE A 404 7.84 -14.33 -0.28
N VAL A 405 8.35 -15.02 -1.31
CA VAL A 405 8.32 -14.51 -2.70
C VAL A 405 6.88 -14.38 -3.20
N GLY A 406 6.01 -15.36 -2.90
CA GLY A 406 4.61 -15.37 -3.30
C GLY A 406 3.79 -14.25 -2.65
N VAL A 407 3.97 -14.02 -1.36
CA VAL A 407 3.34 -12.90 -0.63
C VAL A 407 3.82 -11.57 -1.18
N SER A 408 5.12 -11.43 -1.42
CA SER A 408 5.66 -10.23 -2.07
C SER A 408 5.07 -10.01 -3.46
N ALA A 409 4.95 -11.07 -4.27
CA ALA A 409 4.35 -11.00 -5.60
C ALA A 409 2.88 -10.59 -5.56
N CYS A 410 2.12 -11.10 -4.58
CA CYS A 410 0.74 -10.71 -4.33
C CYS A 410 0.62 -9.22 -4.01
N LEU A 411 1.39 -8.73 -3.06
CA LEU A 411 1.41 -7.31 -2.66
C LEU A 411 1.82 -6.41 -3.82
N ALA A 412 2.89 -6.75 -4.52
CA ALA A 412 3.40 -6.01 -5.67
C ALA A 412 2.38 -5.94 -6.83
N GLY A 413 1.72 -7.05 -7.12
CA GLY A 413 0.68 -7.11 -8.15
C GLY A 413 -0.56 -6.32 -7.76
N ALA A 414 -0.96 -6.38 -6.48
CA ALA A 414 -2.07 -5.61 -5.94
C ALA A 414 -1.83 -4.10 -6.10
N VAL A 415 -0.64 -3.61 -5.77
CA VAL A 415 -0.30 -2.18 -5.93
C VAL A 415 -0.22 -1.77 -7.39
N PHE A 416 0.37 -2.58 -8.27
CA PHE A 416 0.39 -2.24 -9.69
C PHE A 416 -1.00 -2.16 -10.29
N GLY A 417 -1.86 -3.15 -10.03
CA GLY A 417 -3.22 -3.18 -10.56
C GLY A 417 -4.04 -1.97 -10.10
N ASP A 418 -3.89 -1.60 -8.83
CA ASP A 418 -4.48 -0.42 -8.23
C ASP A 418 -3.99 0.86 -8.91
N HIS A 419 -2.69 1.08 -9.03
CA HIS A 419 -2.08 2.24 -9.69
C HIS A 419 -2.58 2.49 -11.12
N VAL A 420 -2.97 1.48 -11.86
CA VAL A 420 -3.43 1.65 -13.24
C VAL A 420 -4.95 1.60 -13.38
N SER A 421 -5.67 1.39 -12.28
CA SER A 421 -7.12 1.33 -12.27
C SER A 421 -7.76 2.72 -12.22
N PRO A 422 -8.70 3.03 -13.14
CA PRO A 422 -9.41 4.31 -13.11
C PRO A 422 -10.43 4.43 -11.95
N ILE A 423 -10.66 3.36 -11.22
CA ILE A 423 -11.56 3.32 -10.06
C ILE A 423 -10.81 3.16 -8.74
N SER A 424 -9.48 3.25 -8.77
CA SER A 424 -8.63 3.15 -7.58
C SER A 424 -8.85 4.32 -6.64
N ASP A 425 -9.01 4.01 -5.37
CA ASP A 425 -9.14 5.01 -4.31
C ASP A 425 -7.85 5.80 -4.09
N THR A 426 -6.67 5.16 -4.10
CA THR A 426 -5.37 5.85 -3.97
C THR A 426 -5.07 6.73 -5.17
N THR A 427 -5.35 6.26 -6.40
CA THR A 427 -5.17 7.03 -7.63
C THR A 427 -6.12 8.25 -7.69
N ILE A 428 -7.37 8.08 -7.21
CA ILE A 428 -8.31 9.20 -7.05
C ILE A 428 -7.77 10.22 -6.04
N MET A 429 -7.26 9.76 -4.89
CA MET A 429 -6.71 10.63 -3.85
C MET A 429 -5.42 11.34 -4.29
N ALA A 430 -4.54 10.67 -5.04
CA ALA A 430 -3.34 11.27 -5.63
C ALA A 430 -3.72 12.36 -6.63
N SER A 431 -4.75 12.12 -7.45
CA SER A 431 -5.31 13.12 -8.38
C SER A 431 -5.85 14.34 -7.63
N ALA A 432 -6.64 14.12 -6.57
CA ALA A 432 -7.20 15.18 -5.74
C ALA A 432 -6.10 15.96 -5.00
N GLY A 433 -5.11 15.27 -4.42
CA GLY A 433 -3.95 15.91 -3.76
C GLY A 433 -3.15 16.79 -4.71
N ALA A 434 -2.87 16.30 -5.93
CA ALA A 434 -2.20 17.06 -6.96
C ALA A 434 -3.10 18.14 -7.61
N GLN A 435 -4.42 18.10 -7.41
CA GLN A 435 -5.40 18.83 -8.20
C GLN A 435 -5.20 18.60 -9.71
N CYS A 436 -5.10 17.33 -10.09
CA CYS A 436 -4.99 16.87 -11.46
C CYS A 436 -6.31 16.28 -11.93
N ASN A 437 -6.67 16.43 -13.20
CA ASN A 437 -7.77 15.66 -13.74
C ASN A 437 -7.48 14.17 -13.60
N HIS A 438 -8.41 13.41 -13.02
CA HIS A 438 -8.21 12.01 -12.68
C HIS A 438 -7.88 11.13 -13.88
N LEU A 439 -8.60 11.28 -14.99
CA LEU A 439 -8.33 10.51 -16.22
C LEU A 439 -6.97 10.84 -16.84
N ASN A 440 -6.54 12.13 -16.73
CA ASN A 440 -5.19 12.53 -17.16
C ASN A 440 -4.12 11.85 -16.29
N HIS A 441 -4.34 11.79 -14.97
CA HIS A 441 -3.43 11.08 -14.08
C HIS A 441 -3.32 9.60 -14.47
N VAL A 442 -4.43 8.88 -14.56
CA VAL A 442 -4.44 7.44 -14.92
C VAL A 442 -3.75 7.21 -16.28
N SER A 443 -4.11 7.98 -17.31
CA SER A 443 -3.57 7.79 -18.66
C SER A 443 -2.08 8.12 -18.78
N THR A 444 -1.60 9.10 -18.03
CA THR A 444 -0.17 9.50 -18.02
C THR A 444 0.69 8.59 -17.17
N GLN A 445 0.15 8.03 -16.07
CA GLN A 445 0.82 7.10 -15.17
C GLN A 445 0.97 5.71 -15.79
N PHE A 446 -0.04 5.24 -16.54
CA PHE A 446 -0.10 3.88 -17.06
C PHE A 446 1.19 3.41 -17.75
N PRO A 447 1.82 4.16 -18.70
CA PRO A 447 3.05 3.69 -19.34
C PRO A 447 4.22 3.54 -18.35
N TYR A 448 4.28 4.37 -17.32
CA TYR A 448 5.32 4.32 -16.30
C TYR A 448 5.14 3.09 -15.41
N ALA A 449 3.96 2.92 -14.85
CA ALA A 449 3.61 1.77 -14.01
C ALA A 449 3.75 0.45 -14.78
N ALA A 450 3.28 0.38 -16.03
CA ALA A 450 3.40 -0.80 -16.89
C ALA A 450 4.85 -1.16 -17.21
N THR A 451 5.73 -0.17 -17.41
CA THR A 451 7.17 -0.42 -17.60
C THR A 451 7.78 -1.11 -16.37
N VAL A 452 7.48 -0.61 -15.18
CA VAL A 452 7.93 -1.23 -13.93
C VAL A 452 7.34 -2.62 -13.75
N ALA A 453 6.03 -2.77 -14.02
CA ALA A 453 5.32 -4.03 -13.84
C ALA A 453 5.85 -5.14 -14.73
N ILE A 454 6.16 -4.84 -16.00
CA ILE A 454 6.75 -5.82 -16.93
C ILE A 454 8.12 -6.29 -16.41
N VAL A 455 8.98 -5.37 -15.98
CA VAL A 455 10.29 -5.74 -15.41
C VAL A 455 10.12 -6.53 -14.11
N ALA A 456 9.19 -6.14 -13.23
CA ALA A 456 8.90 -6.86 -12.00
C ALA A 456 8.39 -8.29 -12.28
N PHE A 457 7.54 -8.48 -13.29
CA PHE A 457 7.06 -9.80 -13.71
C PHE A 457 8.21 -10.74 -14.06
N PHE A 458 9.14 -10.30 -14.95
CA PHE A 458 10.31 -11.11 -15.29
C PHE A 458 11.21 -11.35 -14.09
N THR A 459 11.30 -10.39 -13.18
CA THR A 459 12.06 -10.53 -11.93
C THR A 459 11.42 -11.59 -11.01
N TYR A 460 10.07 -11.66 -10.94
CA TYR A 460 9.37 -12.72 -10.20
C TYR A 460 9.54 -14.10 -10.83
N ILE A 461 9.62 -14.21 -12.15
CA ILE A 461 9.99 -15.49 -12.79
C ILE A 461 11.36 -15.95 -12.31
N ILE A 462 12.35 -15.05 -12.31
CA ILE A 462 13.71 -15.40 -11.83
C ILE A 462 13.69 -15.76 -10.34
N ALA A 463 12.96 -14.99 -9.52
CA ALA A 463 12.86 -15.22 -8.08
C ALA A 463 12.21 -16.57 -7.72
N GLY A 464 11.29 -17.07 -8.53
CA GLY A 464 10.68 -18.38 -8.33
C GLY A 464 11.68 -19.54 -8.50
N PHE A 465 12.69 -19.37 -9.36
CA PHE A 465 13.76 -20.37 -9.53
C PHE A 465 14.97 -20.12 -8.61
N VAL A 466 15.25 -18.86 -8.28
CA VAL A 466 16.35 -18.42 -7.41
C VAL A 466 15.79 -17.51 -6.33
N PRO A 467 15.20 -18.07 -5.26
CA PRO A 467 14.54 -17.26 -4.24
C PRO A 467 15.56 -16.61 -3.27
N ASN A 468 16.44 -15.77 -3.84
CA ASN A 468 17.48 -15.03 -3.12
C ASN A 468 17.45 -13.56 -3.54
N ALA A 469 16.96 -12.71 -2.66
CA ALA A 469 16.81 -11.28 -2.92
C ALA A 469 18.15 -10.58 -3.25
N VAL A 470 19.26 -11.01 -2.63
CA VAL A 470 20.58 -10.43 -2.87
C VAL A 470 21.06 -10.65 -4.32
N ILE A 471 20.59 -11.70 -4.97
CA ILE A 471 20.89 -12.01 -6.37
C ILE A 471 19.83 -11.37 -7.29
N VAL A 472 18.57 -11.58 -7.00
CA VAL A 472 17.48 -11.25 -7.93
C VAL A 472 17.18 -9.75 -7.97
N LEU A 473 17.25 -9.04 -6.84
CA LEU A 473 17.00 -7.61 -6.82
C LEU A 473 18.00 -6.81 -7.66
N PRO A 474 19.32 -7.02 -7.58
CA PRO A 474 20.27 -6.39 -8.50
C PRO A 474 20.00 -6.69 -9.98
N ILE A 475 19.60 -7.92 -10.31
CA ILE A 475 19.21 -8.28 -11.69
C ILE A 475 18.01 -7.44 -12.13
N GLY A 476 16.97 -7.35 -11.29
CA GLY A 476 15.78 -6.53 -11.54
C GLY A 476 16.13 -5.04 -11.75
N ILE A 477 17.01 -4.49 -10.90
CA ILE A 477 17.50 -3.10 -11.02
C ILE A 477 18.24 -2.89 -12.35
N VAL A 478 19.12 -3.80 -12.73
CA VAL A 478 19.84 -3.72 -14.02
C VAL A 478 18.86 -3.78 -15.19
N LEU A 479 17.92 -4.73 -15.18
CA LEU A 479 16.86 -4.83 -16.20
C LEU A 479 16.06 -3.53 -16.30
N MET A 480 15.70 -2.93 -15.16
CA MET A 480 14.95 -1.67 -15.11
C MET A 480 15.79 -0.52 -15.72
N LEU A 481 17.05 -0.37 -15.33
CA LEU A 481 17.91 0.68 -15.85
C LEU A 481 18.15 0.51 -17.37
N VAL A 482 18.42 -0.71 -17.84
CA VAL A 482 18.55 -1.01 -19.27
C VAL A 482 17.29 -0.62 -20.03
N THR A 483 16.10 -1.00 -19.53
CA THR A 483 14.83 -0.65 -20.12
C THR A 483 14.65 0.88 -20.20
N LEU A 484 14.98 1.61 -19.14
CA LEU A 484 14.89 3.07 -19.12
C LEU A 484 15.86 3.75 -20.08
N PHE A 485 17.09 3.25 -20.22
CA PHE A 485 18.04 3.78 -21.19
C PHE A 485 17.61 3.51 -22.64
N ILE A 486 17.01 2.35 -22.92
CA ILE A 486 16.44 2.04 -24.25
C ILE A 486 15.30 3.01 -24.56
N ILE A 487 14.34 3.20 -23.62
CA ILE A 487 13.22 4.13 -23.80
C ILE A 487 13.75 5.55 -24.03
N ARG A 488 14.77 5.98 -23.26
CA ARG A 488 15.40 7.30 -23.44
C ARG A 488 16.00 7.45 -24.83
N GLY A 489 16.71 6.43 -25.33
CA GLY A 489 17.28 6.45 -26.69
C GLY A 489 16.23 6.60 -27.77
N ILE A 490 15.12 5.88 -27.67
CA ILE A 490 13.98 5.95 -28.61
C ILE A 490 13.29 7.32 -28.53
N THR A 491 13.07 7.83 -27.34
CA THR A 491 12.38 9.11 -27.10
C THR A 491 13.18 10.29 -27.62
N ASN A 492 14.51 10.27 -27.44
CA ASN A 492 15.41 11.33 -27.94
C ASN A 492 15.48 11.34 -29.47
N ARG A 493 15.50 10.18 -30.15
CA ARG A 493 15.47 10.10 -31.62
C ARG A 493 14.18 10.71 -32.18
N ARG A 494 13.02 10.37 -31.64
CA ARG A 494 11.72 10.93 -32.06
C ARG A 494 11.59 12.45 -31.78
N GLY A 495 12.30 12.98 -30.81
CA GLY A 495 12.32 14.42 -30.51
C GLY A 495 13.28 15.22 -31.40
N ALA A 496 14.19 14.57 -32.13
CA ALA A 496 15.08 15.18 -33.11
C ALA A 496 14.48 15.20 -34.53
N GLU A 497 13.44 14.41 -34.77
CA GLU A 497 12.74 14.30 -36.07
C GLU A 497 11.45 15.14 -36.16
N GLY A 498 11.00 15.78 -35.08
CA GLY A 498 9.83 16.67 -35.00
C GLY A 498 10.15 18.00 -34.36
#